data_90f706a0bed9a50b9d3531c7a90b1d79
#
_entry.id   90f706a0bed9a50b9d3531c7a90b1d79
#
_cell.length_a   1.000
_cell.length_b   1.000
_cell.length_c   1.000
_cell.angle_alpha   90.00
_cell.angle_beta   90.00
_cell.angle_gamma   90.00
#
_symmetry.space_group_name_H-M   'P 1'
#
loop_
_entity.id
_entity.type
_entity.pdbx_description
1 polymer ?
#
loop_
_entity_poly.entity_id
_entity_poly.type
_entity_poly.pdbx_seq_one_letter_code
_entity_poly.pdbx_strand_id
1 'polypeptide(L)'
;MITADKTFLRSHYKKKRFSLTKQEVDDLSQRVCKQLDKLNIWKLKHYHIFISISKYNELDTSSIINKLKSEQKIIIVPKISNNELVHVAINDETEFSLNEYGIKEPNDGNHFIIENLDIILIPLLAFDIEGNRVGYGKGYYDRFLKLTNNSTLKIGLSFFDPITKIQDI
;
A
#
# COMPACT_ATOMS: atom_id res chain seq x y z
N MET A 1 10.07 -0.51 -23.96
CA MET A 1 9.15 -1.32 -23.12
C MET A 1 9.99 -2.36 -22.36
N ILE A 2 9.81 -2.48 -21.04
CA ILE A 2 10.65 -3.36 -20.20
C ILE A 2 9.88 -4.67 -19.98
N THR A 3 10.57 -5.79 -20.22
CA THR A 3 10.14 -7.12 -19.82
C THR A 3 11.26 -7.72 -18.98
N ALA A 4 10.99 -8.08 -17.72
CA ALA A 4 12.01 -8.57 -16.81
C ALA A 4 11.42 -9.42 -15.67
N ASP A 5 12.29 -10.15 -14.97
CA ASP A 5 11.91 -10.92 -13.78
C ASP A 5 11.70 -10.04 -12.54
N LYS A 6 11.01 -10.57 -11.54
CA LYS A 6 10.71 -9.85 -10.29
C LYS A 6 11.95 -9.45 -9.51
N THR A 7 13.04 -10.20 -9.59
CA THR A 7 14.29 -9.91 -8.85
C THR A 7 14.96 -8.68 -9.42
N PHE A 8 15.13 -8.63 -10.74
CA PHE A 8 15.65 -7.45 -11.44
C PHE A 8 14.76 -6.23 -11.18
N LEU A 9 13.46 -6.34 -11.41
CA LEU A 9 12.49 -5.26 -11.24
C LEU A 9 12.50 -4.71 -9.82
N ARG A 10 12.57 -5.58 -8.80
CA ARG A 10 12.65 -5.18 -7.40
C ARG A 10 13.89 -4.35 -7.12
N SER A 11 15.04 -4.78 -7.61
CA SER A 11 16.31 -4.04 -7.45
C SER A 11 16.25 -2.70 -8.19
N HIS A 12 15.82 -2.71 -9.45
CA HIS A 12 15.75 -1.54 -10.32
C HIS A 12 14.82 -0.45 -9.72
N TYR A 13 13.59 -0.81 -9.38
CA TYR A 13 12.60 0.15 -8.88
C TYR A 13 12.87 0.61 -7.44
N LYS A 14 13.54 -0.21 -6.61
CA LYS A 14 14.08 0.26 -5.33
C LYS A 14 15.10 1.37 -5.54
N LYS A 15 16.10 1.15 -6.41
CA LYS A 15 17.11 2.17 -6.71
C LYS A 15 16.48 3.45 -7.27
N LYS A 16 15.58 3.30 -8.26
CA LYS A 16 14.85 4.42 -8.86
C LYS A 16 14.06 5.23 -7.83
N ARG A 17 13.42 4.55 -6.86
CA ARG A 17 12.70 5.22 -5.78
C ARG A 17 13.63 5.89 -4.78
N PHE A 18 14.75 5.27 -4.43
CA PHE A 18 15.75 5.87 -3.55
C PHE A 18 16.43 7.10 -4.14
N SER A 19 16.50 7.24 -5.46
CA SER A 19 17.06 8.42 -6.12
C SER A 19 16.11 9.63 -6.15
N LEU A 20 14.85 9.46 -5.76
CA LEU A 20 13.89 10.57 -5.67
C LEU A 20 14.26 11.48 -4.50
N THR A 21 14.19 12.77 -4.73
CA THR A 21 14.22 13.79 -3.69
C THR A 21 12.93 13.78 -2.89
N LYS A 22 12.94 14.36 -1.70
CA LYS A 22 11.72 14.49 -0.89
C LYS A 22 10.60 15.21 -1.66
N GLN A 23 10.93 16.30 -2.38
CA GLN A 23 9.95 17.05 -3.17
C GLN A 23 9.33 16.19 -4.27
N GLU A 24 10.12 15.37 -4.97
CA GLU A 24 9.61 14.45 -5.99
C GLU A 24 8.69 13.39 -5.39
N VAL A 25 9.02 12.85 -4.21
CA VAL A 25 8.15 11.91 -3.49
C VAL A 25 6.81 12.56 -3.13
N ASP A 26 6.84 13.80 -2.62
CA ASP A 26 5.64 14.55 -2.25
C ASP A 26 4.76 14.83 -3.49
N ASP A 27 5.37 15.30 -4.59
CA ASP A 27 4.66 15.60 -5.84
C ASP A 27 4.04 14.34 -6.47
N LEU A 28 4.79 13.23 -6.49
CA LEU A 28 4.31 11.95 -7.01
C LEU A 28 3.18 11.38 -6.13
N SER A 29 3.29 11.50 -4.81
CA SER A 29 2.24 11.08 -3.87
C SER A 29 0.95 11.86 -4.11
N GLN A 30 1.04 13.19 -4.28
CA GLN A 30 -0.12 14.02 -4.60
C GLN A 30 -0.75 13.64 -5.96
N ARG A 31 0.06 13.30 -6.96
CA ARG A 31 -0.45 12.84 -8.26
C ARG A 31 -1.24 11.54 -8.14
N VAL A 32 -0.76 10.59 -7.33
CA VAL A 32 -1.49 9.33 -7.08
C VAL A 32 -2.80 9.63 -6.34
N CYS A 33 -2.81 10.50 -5.33
CA CYS A 33 -4.05 10.92 -4.65
C CYS A 33 -5.06 11.50 -5.65
N LYS A 34 -4.63 12.41 -6.54
CA LYS A 34 -5.49 12.98 -7.59
C LYS A 34 -6.02 11.94 -8.57
N GLN A 35 -5.27 10.86 -8.85
CA GLN A 35 -5.79 9.75 -9.68
C GLN A 35 -6.85 8.93 -8.91
N LEU A 36 -6.64 8.67 -7.63
CA LEU A 36 -7.65 8.02 -6.80
C LEU A 36 -8.94 8.83 -6.72
N ASP A 37 -8.88 10.16 -6.71
CA ASP A 37 -10.05 11.04 -6.70
C ASP A 37 -10.94 10.89 -7.94
N LYS A 38 -10.40 10.41 -9.05
CA LYS A 38 -11.17 10.14 -10.27
C LYS A 38 -11.92 8.81 -10.21
N LEU A 39 -11.60 7.96 -9.23
CA LEU A 39 -12.23 6.66 -9.06
C LEU A 39 -13.45 6.80 -8.13
N ASN A 40 -14.53 6.09 -8.45
CA ASN A 40 -15.74 6.11 -7.62
C ASN A 40 -15.61 5.19 -6.39
N ILE A 41 -14.54 5.36 -5.62
CA ILE A 41 -14.22 4.52 -4.47
C ILE A 41 -14.65 5.15 -3.14
N TRP A 42 -14.74 6.47 -3.04
CA TRP A 42 -14.95 7.19 -1.77
C TRP A 42 -16.30 6.92 -1.08
N LYS A 43 -17.23 6.29 -1.78
CA LYS A 43 -18.50 5.81 -1.19
C LYS A 43 -18.35 4.55 -0.34
N LEU A 44 -17.25 3.82 -0.47
CA LEU A 44 -16.95 2.63 0.32
C LEU A 44 -16.73 2.98 1.80
N LYS A 45 -16.75 1.99 2.69
CA LYS A 45 -16.70 2.19 4.14
C LYS A 45 -15.40 1.71 4.78
N HIS A 46 -14.91 0.52 4.41
CA HIS A 46 -13.78 -0.15 5.06
C HIS A 46 -12.56 -0.14 4.14
N TYR A 47 -11.56 0.65 4.49
CA TYR A 47 -10.34 0.85 3.69
C TYR A 47 -9.14 0.23 4.38
N HIS A 48 -8.51 -0.72 3.73
CA HIS A 48 -7.18 -1.15 4.13
C HIS A 48 -6.12 -0.32 3.40
N ILE A 49 -5.21 0.30 4.15
CA ILE A 49 -4.15 1.17 3.63
C ILE A 49 -2.86 0.95 4.42
N PHE A 50 -1.73 0.93 3.75
CA PHE A 50 -0.43 0.88 4.40
C PHE A 50 -0.01 2.25 4.95
N ILE A 51 0.84 2.23 5.98
CA ILE A 51 1.51 3.44 6.47
C ILE A 51 2.86 3.53 5.78
N SER A 52 3.15 4.67 5.18
CA SER A 52 4.35 4.91 4.38
C SER A 52 5.62 4.79 5.21
N ILE A 53 6.63 4.14 4.65
CA ILE A 53 7.96 4.05 5.25
C ILE A 53 8.86 5.10 4.60
N SER A 54 8.94 6.27 5.22
CA SER A 54 9.65 7.44 4.67
C SER A 54 11.10 7.17 4.31
N LYS A 55 11.83 6.36 5.11
CA LYS A 55 13.21 5.97 4.84
C LYS A 55 13.40 5.19 3.53
N TYR A 56 12.32 4.69 2.94
CA TYR A 56 12.33 3.96 1.66
C TYR A 56 11.72 4.78 0.52
N ASN A 57 11.49 6.09 0.73
CA ASN A 57 10.80 6.95 -0.23
C ASN A 57 9.49 6.32 -0.73
N GLU A 58 8.71 5.70 0.18
CA GLU A 58 7.40 5.19 -0.17
C GLU A 58 6.42 6.30 -0.49
N LEU A 59 5.39 5.96 -1.26
CA LEU A 59 4.26 6.83 -1.51
C LEU A 59 3.66 7.28 -0.18
N ASP A 60 3.59 8.58 0.04
CA ASP A 60 3.00 9.13 1.26
C ASP A 60 1.48 8.98 1.24
N THR A 61 0.97 8.15 2.14
CA THR A 61 -0.44 7.87 2.31
C THR A 61 -1.16 8.79 3.30
N SER A 62 -0.46 9.72 3.92
CA SER A 62 -1.03 10.59 4.95
C SER A 62 -2.22 11.42 4.46
N SER A 63 -2.14 11.98 3.24
CA SER A 63 -3.24 12.73 2.63
C SER A 63 -4.47 11.86 2.39
N ILE A 64 -4.29 10.60 1.97
CA ILE A 64 -5.38 9.64 1.78
C ILE A 64 -6.01 9.31 3.14
N ILE A 65 -5.18 9.00 4.15
CA ILE A 65 -5.64 8.70 5.52
C ILE A 65 -6.43 9.88 6.10
N ASN A 66 -5.94 11.10 5.96
CA ASN A 66 -6.62 12.30 6.44
C ASN A 66 -7.98 12.49 5.75
N LYS A 67 -8.05 12.25 4.44
CA LYS A 67 -9.32 12.30 3.69
C LYS A 67 -10.29 11.23 4.21
N LEU A 68 -9.84 9.99 4.38
CA LEU A 68 -10.67 8.91 4.92
C LEU A 68 -11.20 9.24 6.33
N LYS A 69 -10.38 9.84 7.19
CA LYS A 69 -10.79 10.32 8.51
C LYS A 69 -11.86 11.40 8.41
N SER A 70 -11.65 12.43 7.58
CA SER A 70 -12.61 13.51 7.41
C SER A 70 -13.97 13.03 6.87
N GLU A 71 -13.98 11.94 6.12
CA GLU A 71 -15.18 11.29 5.59
C GLU A 71 -15.71 10.18 6.51
N GLN A 72 -15.20 10.07 7.74
CA GLN A 72 -15.61 9.09 8.76
C GLN A 72 -15.56 7.64 8.28
N LYS A 73 -14.56 7.30 7.45
CA LYS A 73 -14.34 5.93 6.99
C LYS A 73 -13.66 5.09 8.07
N ILE A 74 -13.85 3.78 8.01
CA ILE A 74 -13.13 2.83 8.84
C ILE A 74 -11.81 2.52 8.16
N ILE A 75 -10.71 2.87 8.83
CA ILE A 75 -9.35 2.76 8.30
C ILE A 75 -8.67 1.58 8.98
N ILE A 76 -8.19 0.65 8.17
CA ILE A 76 -7.49 -0.54 8.62
C ILE A 76 -6.05 -0.47 8.10
N VAL A 77 -5.10 -0.68 9.00
CA VAL A 77 -3.67 -0.70 8.66
C VAL A 77 -3.04 -2.06 8.96
N PRO A 78 -2.03 -2.47 8.20
CA PRO A 78 -1.28 -3.68 8.51
C PRO A 78 -0.33 -3.45 9.68
N LYS A 79 -0.17 -4.48 10.51
CA LYS A 79 0.89 -4.61 11.52
C LYS A 79 1.54 -5.96 11.35
N ILE A 80 2.88 -6.03 11.46
CA ILE A 80 3.60 -7.30 11.38
C ILE A 80 3.54 -7.98 12.75
N SER A 81 3.04 -9.21 12.78
CA SER A 81 3.03 -10.06 13.97
C SER A 81 3.32 -11.50 13.56
N ASN A 82 4.28 -12.15 14.23
CA ASN A 82 4.66 -13.53 13.94
C ASN A 82 4.91 -13.82 12.44
N ASN A 83 5.60 -12.90 11.76
CA ASN A 83 5.89 -12.97 10.32
C ASN A 83 4.68 -12.99 9.39
N GLU A 84 3.53 -12.51 9.87
CA GLU A 84 2.29 -12.34 9.13
C GLU A 84 1.76 -10.91 9.26
N LEU A 85 0.82 -10.52 8.40
CA LEU A 85 0.08 -9.27 8.58
C LEU A 85 -1.16 -9.53 9.43
N VAL A 86 -1.25 -8.80 10.53
CA VAL A 86 -2.50 -8.58 11.25
C VAL A 86 -3.08 -7.23 10.84
N HIS A 87 -4.37 -7.10 10.90
CA HIS A 87 -5.12 -5.96 10.34
C HIS A 87 -5.81 -5.23 11.49
N VAL A 88 -5.43 -3.99 11.71
CA VAL A 88 -5.84 -3.20 12.88
C VAL A 88 -6.66 -2.01 12.43
N ALA A 89 -7.88 -1.89 12.94
CA ALA A 89 -8.68 -0.68 12.76
C ALA A 89 -8.12 0.45 13.62
N ILE A 90 -7.89 1.60 13.00
CA ILE A 90 -7.33 2.79 13.65
C ILE A 90 -8.36 3.94 13.74
N ASN A 91 -8.17 4.79 14.73
CA ASN A 91 -8.93 6.02 14.95
C ASN A 91 -7.98 7.17 15.35
N ASP A 92 -8.52 8.29 15.80
CA ASP A 92 -7.73 9.46 16.18
C ASP A 92 -6.95 9.28 17.49
N GLU A 93 -7.36 8.33 18.33
CA GLU A 93 -6.70 8.01 19.60
C GLU A 93 -5.62 6.93 19.44
N THR A 94 -5.50 6.33 18.23
CA THR A 94 -4.53 5.27 17.99
C THR A 94 -3.10 5.79 18.10
N GLU A 95 -2.35 5.26 19.04
CA GLU A 95 -0.93 5.52 19.18
C GLU A 95 -0.10 4.62 18.27
N PHE A 96 1.02 5.15 17.81
CA PHE A 96 1.93 4.45 16.92
C PHE A 96 3.35 4.45 17.45
N SER A 97 4.05 3.34 17.27
CA SER A 97 5.49 3.23 17.52
C SER A 97 6.24 2.67 16.32
N LEU A 98 7.56 2.78 16.34
CA LEU A 98 8.42 2.13 15.36
C LEU A 98 8.73 0.70 15.81
N ASN A 99 8.51 -0.27 14.93
CA ASN A 99 8.95 -1.64 15.17
C ASN A 99 10.47 -1.80 14.97
N GLU A 100 11.02 -3.00 15.16
CA GLU A 100 12.44 -3.32 15.00
C GLU A 100 13.00 -3.01 13.59
N TYR A 101 12.14 -2.95 12.57
CA TYR A 101 12.50 -2.58 11.19
C TYR A 101 12.37 -1.07 10.93
N GLY A 102 11.98 -0.28 11.95
CA GLY A 102 11.70 1.15 11.83
C GLY A 102 10.46 1.44 10.99
N ILE A 103 9.49 0.55 11.00
CA ILE A 103 8.17 0.71 10.38
C ILE A 103 7.21 1.22 11.46
N LYS A 104 6.47 2.27 11.14
CA LYS A 104 5.46 2.82 12.02
C LYS A 104 4.23 1.91 12.05
N GLU A 105 3.91 1.37 13.21
CA GLU A 105 2.79 0.45 13.42
C GLU A 105 1.93 0.89 14.61
N PRO A 106 0.61 0.61 14.62
CA PRO A 106 -0.22 0.90 15.78
C PRO A 106 0.23 0.04 16.98
N ASN A 107 0.31 0.67 18.16
CA ASN A 107 0.68 -0.04 19.40
C ASN A 107 -0.37 -1.09 19.72
N ASP A 108 -1.62 -0.66 19.75
CA ASP A 108 -2.80 -1.44 20.04
C ASP A 108 -3.89 -1.15 19.02
N GLY A 109 -4.97 -1.89 19.04
CA GLY A 109 -6.14 -1.67 18.22
C GLY A 109 -6.94 -2.96 18.03
N ASN A 110 -8.18 -2.79 17.61
CA ASN A 110 -9.07 -3.91 17.37
C ASN A 110 -8.68 -4.62 16.06
N HIS A 111 -8.47 -5.93 16.15
CA HIS A 111 -8.30 -6.75 14.97
C HIS A 111 -9.54 -6.66 14.09
N PHE A 112 -9.33 -6.35 12.82
CA PHE A 112 -10.41 -6.23 11.86
C PHE A 112 -10.59 -7.55 11.08
N ILE A 113 -11.84 -7.92 10.89
CA ILE A 113 -12.22 -9.12 10.11
C ILE A 113 -12.06 -8.78 8.63
N ILE A 114 -11.05 -9.38 7.97
CA ILE A 114 -10.62 -9.02 6.61
C ILE A 114 -11.68 -9.29 5.53
N GLU A 115 -12.60 -10.20 5.77
CA GLU A 115 -13.74 -10.49 4.90
C GLU A 115 -14.69 -9.29 4.74
N ASN A 116 -14.66 -8.35 5.68
CA ASN A 116 -15.48 -7.15 5.66
C ASN A 116 -14.79 -5.96 4.96
N LEU A 117 -13.60 -6.15 4.36
CA LEU A 117 -12.91 -5.10 3.63
C LEU A 117 -13.61 -4.79 2.31
N ASP A 118 -13.90 -3.51 2.07
CA ASP A 118 -14.42 -3.05 0.79
C ASP A 118 -13.32 -2.80 -0.23
N ILE A 119 -12.19 -2.24 0.24
CA ILE A 119 -11.07 -1.84 -0.61
C ILE A 119 -9.72 -2.02 0.10
N ILE A 120 -8.72 -2.40 -0.68
CA ILE A 120 -7.32 -2.52 -0.25
C ILE A 120 -6.45 -1.67 -1.17
N LEU A 121 -5.75 -0.70 -0.58
CA LEU A 121 -4.72 0.09 -1.24
C LEU A 121 -3.36 -0.58 -1.00
N ILE A 122 -2.76 -1.10 -2.07
CA ILE A 122 -1.62 -2.02 -2.02
C ILE A 122 -0.32 -1.29 -2.36
N PRO A 123 0.70 -1.31 -1.50
CA PRO A 123 2.01 -0.78 -1.84
C PRO A 123 2.72 -1.69 -2.83
N LEU A 124 3.29 -1.12 -3.89
CA LEU A 124 4.07 -1.89 -4.85
C LEU A 124 5.26 -1.08 -5.39
N LEU A 125 6.23 -1.77 -5.94
CA LEU A 125 7.41 -1.17 -6.58
C LEU A 125 7.20 -0.98 -8.07
N ALA A 126 6.59 -1.97 -8.73
CA ALA A 126 6.29 -1.97 -10.14
C ALA A 126 5.07 -2.87 -10.42
N PHE A 127 4.45 -2.66 -11.57
CA PHE A 127 3.36 -3.49 -12.07
C PHE A 127 3.40 -3.54 -13.60
N ASP A 128 2.73 -4.52 -14.18
CA ASP A 128 2.61 -4.63 -15.63
C ASP A 128 1.20 -4.30 -16.13
N ILE A 129 1.05 -4.24 -17.44
CA ILE A 129 -0.24 -3.93 -18.08
C ILE A 129 -1.33 -4.99 -17.84
N GLU A 130 -0.94 -6.19 -17.40
CA GLU A 130 -1.86 -7.29 -17.05
C GLU A 130 -2.31 -7.21 -15.57
N GLY A 131 -1.75 -6.26 -14.79
CA GLY A 131 -2.07 -6.08 -13.37
C GLY A 131 -1.24 -6.94 -12.41
N ASN A 132 -0.22 -7.64 -12.91
CA ASN A 132 0.73 -8.33 -12.06
C ASN A 132 1.64 -7.31 -11.35
N ARG A 133 2.04 -7.61 -10.11
CA ARG A 133 2.79 -6.66 -9.28
C ARG A 133 4.12 -7.20 -8.79
N VAL A 134 5.03 -6.28 -8.52
CA VAL A 134 6.28 -6.51 -7.81
C VAL A 134 6.25 -5.76 -6.48
N GLY A 135 6.23 -6.50 -5.39
CA GLY A 135 6.37 -5.97 -4.03
C GLY A 135 7.79 -6.15 -3.50
N TYR A 136 7.95 -6.01 -2.18
CA TYR A 136 9.25 -6.07 -1.49
C TYR A 136 9.87 -7.47 -1.40
N GLY A 137 9.12 -8.52 -1.70
CA GLY A 137 9.61 -9.91 -1.73
C GLY A 137 9.39 -10.71 -0.45
N LYS A 138 8.68 -10.17 0.54
CA LYS A 138 8.33 -10.89 1.79
C LYS A 138 7.05 -11.73 1.69
N GLY A 139 6.28 -11.57 0.61
CA GLY A 139 5.04 -12.31 0.38
C GLY A 139 3.85 -11.94 1.28
N TYR A 140 3.97 -10.93 2.12
CA TYR A 140 2.91 -10.52 3.05
C TYR A 140 1.58 -10.25 2.33
N TYR A 141 1.60 -9.39 1.31
CA TYR A 141 0.39 -9.08 0.55
C TYR A 141 -0.10 -10.25 -0.31
N ASP A 142 0.79 -11.14 -0.76
CA ASP A 142 0.37 -12.32 -1.52
C ASP A 142 -0.42 -13.30 -0.65
N ARG A 143 -0.03 -13.49 0.62
CA ARG A 143 -0.78 -14.26 1.59
C ARG A 143 -2.08 -13.56 1.98
N PHE A 144 -2.01 -12.29 2.33
CA PHE A 144 -3.18 -11.49 2.74
C PHE A 144 -4.28 -11.48 1.69
N LEU A 145 -3.95 -11.15 0.44
CA LEU A 145 -4.94 -11.01 -0.62
C LEU A 145 -5.66 -12.31 -0.99
N LYS A 146 -5.04 -13.48 -0.71
CA LYS A 146 -5.70 -14.77 -0.87
C LYS A 146 -6.84 -15.01 0.12
N LEU A 147 -6.82 -14.33 1.26
CA LEU A 147 -7.82 -14.46 2.32
C LEU A 147 -8.97 -13.47 2.16
N THR A 148 -8.88 -12.50 1.24
CA THR A 148 -9.90 -11.46 1.05
C THR A 148 -10.98 -11.92 0.10
N ASN A 149 -12.19 -11.38 0.24
CA ASN A 149 -13.29 -11.65 -0.66
C ASN A 149 -12.99 -11.23 -2.11
N ASN A 150 -13.59 -11.93 -3.07
CA ASN A 150 -13.47 -11.58 -4.49
C ASN A 150 -14.09 -10.20 -4.80
N SER A 151 -15.08 -9.79 -4.03
CA SER A 151 -15.74 -8.47 -4.15
C SER A 151 -14.89 -7.32 -3.60
N THR A 152 -13.86 -7.60 -2.79
CA THR A 152 -12.97 -6.57 -2.26
C THR A 152 -12.16 -5.94 -3.40
N LEU A 153 -12.29 -4.63 -3.56
CA LEU A 153 -11.55 -3.88 -4.58
C LEU A 153 -10.07 -3.79 -4.21
N LYS A 154 -9.19 -4.16 -5.12
CA LYS A 154 -7.74 -4.19 -4.92
C LYS A 154 -7.08 -3.17 -5.84
N ILE A 155 -6.48 -2.11 -5.29
CA ILE A 155 -5.84 -1.02 -6.04
C ILE A 155 -4.37 -0.93 -5.65
N GLY A 156 -3.49 -1.18 -6.61
CA GLY A 156 -2.05 -0.99 -6.47
C GLY A 156 -1.67 0.49 -6.58
N LEU A 157 -0.84 0.99 -5.66
CA LEU A 157 -0.33 2.35 -5.67
C LEU A 157 1.14 2.35 -6.08
N SER A 158 1.48 3.05 -7.18
CA SER A 158 2.83 3.14 -7.72
C SER A 158 3.16 4.57 -8.14
N PHE A 159 4.43 4.95 -8.01
CA PHE A 159 4.97 6.18 -8.60
C PHE A 159 5.25 6.06 -10.09
N PHE A 160 5.41 4.84 -10.58
CA PHE A 160 5.91 4.56 -11.91
C PHE A 160 4.82 3.96 -12.78
N ASP A 161 4.92 4.22 -14.07
CA ASP A 161 4.04 3.66 -15.07
C ASP A 161 4.20 2.14 -15.20
N PRO A 162 3.19 1.43 -15.75
CA PRO A 162 3.27 0.00 -15.95
C PRO A 162 4.40 -0.37 -16.92
N ILE A 163 5.03 -1.49 -16.65
CA ILE A 163 5.91 -2.15 -17.62
C ILE A 163 5.10 -3.07 -18.53
N THR A 164 5.72 -3.57 -19.60
CA THR A 164 5.01 -4.43 -20.55
C THR A 164 4.62 -5.76 -19.93
N LYS A 165 5.59 -6.46 -19.29
CA LYS A 165 5.34 -7.79 -18.72
C LYS A 165 6.34 -8.15 -17.64
N ILE A 166 5.84 -8.76 -16.57
CA ILE A 166 6.62 -9.47 -15.55
C ILE A 166 6.76 -10.92 -15.97
N GLN A 167 8.00 -11.46 -16.02
CA GLN A 167 8.27 -12.78 -16.58
C GLN A 167 7.96 -13.93 -15.63
N ASP A 168 8.14 -13.74 -14.32
CA ASP A 168 8.00 -14.77 -13.28
C ASP A 168 6.82 -14.44 -12.34
N ILE A 169 5.62 -14.70 -12.78
CA ILE A 169 4.39 -14.41 -12.06
C ILE A 169 4.10 -15.43 -10.96
#